data_3fb6c864c9163a00c28a2ecfa5f88017
#
_entry.id   3fb6c864c9163a00c28a2ecfa5f88017
#
_cell.length_a   1.000
_cell.length_b   1.000
_cell.length_c   1.000
_cell.angle_alpha   90.00
_cell.angle_beta   90.00
_cell.angle_gamma   90.00
#
_symmetry.space_group_name_H-M   'P 1'
#
loop_
_entity.id
_entity.type
_entity.pdbx_description
1 polymer ?
#
loop_
_entity_poly.entity_id
_entity_poly.type
_entity_poly.pdbx_seq_one_letter_code
_entity_poly.pdbx_strand_id
1 'polypeptide(L)'
;MIRAGAAAALVVWLIAGIAPAMAHPHVFITASATFVFAGDKIAAMRVEWLFDDVFSDTVIQDHDANHDGHFDKKEIADIEAHAFTAVKDFHYFTYLWVAGKMIEPIHVRDFSARQANGLVTYSFVVPLPEPVDPRQAKVQAELYDETYFVQVDLDKPHPVRFEGAGHGCQGKVTKDAKRRYYGGVIVPDQITVVCGG
;
A
#
# COMPACT_ATOMS: atom_id res chain seq x y z
N MET A 1 -54.84 32.02 16.61
CA MET A 1 -54.16 30.76 16.90
C MET A 1 -53.67 30.12 15.58
N ILE A 2 -52.64 30.64 14.97
CA ILE A 2 -51.99 30.00 13.83
C ILE A 2 -50.57 30.55 13.82
N ARG A 3 -49.55 29.81 14.30
CA ARG A 3 -48.14 30.09 14.04
C ARG A 3 -47.14 29.07 14.63
N ALA A 4 -47.62 27.92 15.15
CA ALA A 4 -46.75 26.89 15.72
C ALA A 4 -46.30 25.81 14.70
N GLY A 5 -46.91 25.71 13.52
CA GLY A 5 -46.62 24.66 12.55
C GLY A 5 -45.43 24.91 11.60
N ALA A 6 -45.09 26.18 11.36
CA ALA A 6 -44.05 26.53 10.39
C ALA A 6 -42.61 26.39 10.92
N ALA A 7 -42.41 26.54 12.24
CA ALA A 7 -41.08 26.41 12.84
C ALA A 7 -40.62 24.96 12.96
N ALA A 8 -41.53 24.01 13.17
CA ALA A 8 -41.19 22.58 13.26
C ALA A 8 -40.79 21.97 11.91
N ALA A 9 -41.38 22.42 10.81
CA ALA A 9 -41.03 21.95 9.47
C ALA A 9 -39.62 22.40 9.00
N LEU A 10 -39.17 23.58 9.46
CA LEU A 10 -37.83 24.11 9.09
C LEU A 10 -36.68 23.35 9.78
N VAL A 11 -36.91 22.88 11.02
CA VAL A 11 -35.90 22.11 11.79
C VAL A 11 -35.72 20.71 11.22
N VAL A 12 -36.77 20.07 10.73
CA VAL A 12 -36.70 18.74 10.11
C VAL A 12 -35.93 18.77 8.78
N TRP A 13 -36.03 19.87 8.01
CA TRP A 13 -35.30 20.04 6.75
C TRP A 13 -33.77 20.27 6.95
N LEU A 14 -33.37 20.86 8.08
CA LEU A 14 -31.94 21.08 8.39
C LEU A 14 -31.21 19.80 8.83
N ILE A 15 -31.93 18.78 9.33
CA ILE A 15 -31.32 17.52 9.77
C ILE A 15 -31.21 16.52 8.61
N ALA A 16 -32.02 16.63 7.56
CA ALA A 16 -32.02 15.72 6.42
C ALA A 16 -30.86 15.95 5.41
N GLY A 17 -30.04 16.99 5.60
CA GLY A 17 -29.01 17.41 4.66
C GLY A 17 -27.55 17.07 5.03
N ILE A 18 -27.29 16.39 6.16
CA ILE A 18 -25.94 15.98 6.53
C ILE A 18 -25.69 14.58 5.92
N ALA A 19 -25.44 14.53 4.61
CA ALA A 19 -24.79 13.36 4.03
C ALA A 19 -23.36 13.30 4.60
N PRO A 20 -22.90 12.15 5.10
CA PRO A 20 -21.51 12.01 5.51
C PRO A 20 -20.64 12.35 4.29
N ALA A 21 -19.88 13.44 4.36
CA ALA A 21 -18.85 13.73 3.39
C ALA A 21 -17.82 12.61 3.52
N MET A 22 -17.75 11.70 2.56
CA MET A 22 -16.66 10.73 2.45
C MET A 22 -15.43 11.51 1.99
N ALA A 23 -14.60 11.91 2.97
CA ALA A 23 -13.39 12.73 2.75
C ALA A 23 -12.13 11.89 2.52
N HIS A 24 -12.24 10.65 2.09
CA HIS A 24 -11.14 9.73 1.80
C HIS A 24 -11.08 9.39 0.30
N PRO A 25 -9.89 9.10 -0.24
CA PRO A 25 -8.55 9.09 0.36
C PRO A 25 -7.86 10.47 0.38
N HIS A 26 -6.79 10.60 1.21
CA HIS A 26 -5.96 11.80 1.32
C HIS A 26 -4.57 11.66 0.68
N VAL A 27 -4.10 10.42 0.49
CA VAL A 27 -2.81 10.08 -0.11
C VAL A 27 -3.03 9.02 -1.17
N PHE A 28 -2.34 9.14 -2.29
CA PHE A 28 -2.40 8.17 -3.38
C PHE A 28 -1.02 7.56 -3.61
N ILE A 29 -0.99 6.23 -3.63
CA ILE A 29 0.21 5.43 -3.89
C ILE A 29 0.00 4.60 -5.16
N THR A 30 0.96 4.68 -6.09
CA THR A 30 1.12 3.69 -7.14
C THR A 30 2.16 2.67 -6.66
N ALA A 31 1.73 1.43 -6.41
CA ALA A 31 2.56 0.39 -5.81
C ALA A 31 2.95 -0.69 -6.81
N SER A 32 4.16 -1.25 -6.64
CA SER A 32 4.60 -2.46 -7.31
C SER A 32 5.23 -3.45 -6.34
N ALA A 33 5.13 -4.74 -6.67
CA ALA A 33 5.72 -5.83 -5.89
C ALA A 33 6.75 -6.59 -6.72
N THR A 34 7.97 -6.75 -6.19
CA THR A 34 9.03 -7.58 -6.78
C THR A 34 9.25 -8.79 -5.90
N PHE A 35 8.97 -9.99 -6.39
CA PHE A 35 9.29 -11.23 -5.68
C PHE A 35 10.75 -11.59 -5.91
N VAL A 36 11.51 -11.68 -4.80
CA VAL A 36 12.94 -11.93 -4.79
C VAL A 36 13.21 -13.40 -4.56
N PHE A 37 13.86 -14.05 -5.51
CA PHE A 37 14.20 -15.47 -5.47
C PHE A 37 15.62 -15.71 -4.93
N ALA A 38 15.73 -16.68 -4.03
CA ALA A 38 16.98 -17.31 -3.65
C ALA A 38 16.97 -18.75 -4.20
N GLY A 39 17.70 -18.99 -5.29
CA GLY A 39 17.51 -20.19 -6.09
C GLY A 39 16.08 -20.25 -6.64
N ASP A 40 15.42 -21.40 -6.53
CA ASP A 40 14.06 -21.62 -7.04
C ASP A 40 12.95 -21.20 -6.05
N LYS A 41 13.32 -20.60 -4.92
CA LYS A 41 12.37 -20.25 -3.85
C LYS A 41 12.25 -18.75 -3.69
N ILE A 42 11.05 -18.27 -3.46
CA ILE A 42 10.79 -16.89 -3.06
C ILE A 42 11.28 -16.70 -1.62
N ALA A 43 12.24 -15.81 -1.41
CA ALA A 43 12.80 -15.50 -0.10
C ALA A 43 12.25 -14.20 0.49
N ALA A 44 11.79 -13.27 -0.36
CA ALA A 44 11.28 -11.97 0.06
C ALA A 44 10.37 -11.36 -1.01
N MET A 45 9.65 -10.33 -0.63
CA MET A 45 8.98 -9.41 -1.55
C MET A 45 9.49 -8.00 -1.30
N ARG A 46 9.99 -7.32 -2.34
CA ARG A 46 10.26 -5.88 -2.31
C ARG A 46 9.00 -5.16 -2.75
N VAL A 47 8.64 -4.14 -2.02
CA VAL A 47 7.52 -3.25 -2.33
C VAL A 47 8.07 -1.88 -2.67
N GLU A 48 7.54 -1.24 -3.69
CA GLU A 48 7.80 0.15 -4.02
C GLU A 48 6.49 0.94 -3.98
N TRP A 49 6.51 2.12 -3.37
CA TRP A 49 5.42 3.08 -3.30
C TRP A 49 5.84 4.37 -3.98
N LEU A 50 5.25 4.67 -5.11
CA LEU A 50 5.36 5.97 -5.74
C LEU A 50 4.18 6.82 -5.27
N PHE A 51 4.47 7.92 -4.58
CA PHE A 51 3.44 8.82 -4.06
C PHE A 51 2.99 9.83 -5.11
N ASP A 52 1.77 10.35 -4.91
CA ASP A 52 1.25 11.49 -5.67
C ASP A 52 2.10 12.76 -5.42
N ASP A 53 1.84 13.79 -6.22
CA ASP A 53 2.57 15.06 -6.18
C ASP A 53 2.38 15.80 -4.85
N VAL A 54 1.16 15.84 -4.30
CA VAL A 54 0.85 16.58 -3.07
C VAL A 54 1.56 15.97 -1.86
N PHE A 55 1.51 14.65 -1.72
CA PHE A 55 2.20 13.97 -0.63
C PHE A 55 3.72 14.00 -0.82
N SER A 56 4.19 13.85 -2.05
CA SER A 56 5.62 13.99 -2.38
C SER A 56 6.17 15.35 -1.99
N ASP A 57 5.46 16.43 -2.31
CA ASP A 57 5.86 17.79 -1.92
C ASP A 57 5.96 17.94 -0.39
N THR A 58 5.04 17.33 0.35
CA THR A 58 5.08 17.33 1.83
C THR A 58 6.33 16.61 2.34
N VAL A 59 6.61 15.40 1.85
CA VAL A 59 7.80 14.64 2.27
C VAL A 59 9.09 15.38 1.94
N ILE A 60 9.16 16.01 0.75
CA ILE A 60 10.32 16.80 0.34
C ILE A 60 10.52 18.00 1.27
N GLN A 61 9.46 18.77 1.56
CA GLN A 61 9.54 19.93 2.45
C GLN A 61 9.97 19.56 3.86
N ASP A 62 9.51 18.44 4.37
CA ASP A 62 9.75 18.02 5.75
C ASP A 62 11.12 17.34 5.94
N HIS A 63 11.67 16.71 4.90
CA HIS A 63 12.83 15.81 5.05
C HIS A 63 14.03 16.11 4.15
N ASP A 64 13.91 16.90 3.07
CA ASP A 64 15.06 17.37 2.27
C ASP A 64 15.64 18.63 2.94
N ALA A 65 16.39 18.41 4.03
CA ALA A 65 16.85 19.49 4.90
C ALA A 65 17.90 20.40 4.25
N ASN A 66 18.66 19.88 3.30
CA ASN A 66 19.69 20.63 2.58
C ASN A 66 19.20 21.22 1.26
N HIS A 67 17.97 20.88 0.85
CA HIS A 67 17.30 21.35 -0.38
C HIS A 67 18.10 21.06 -1.67
N ASP A 68 18.81 19.93 -1.72
CA ASP A 68 19.61 19.55 -2.90
C ASP A 68 18.83 18.71 -3.92
N GLY A 69 17.57 18.34 -3.61
CA GLY A 69 16.68 17.57 -4.46
C GLY A 69 16.94 16.07 -4.42
N HIS A 70 17.65 15.59 -3.39
CA HIS A 70 17.93 14.18 -3.14
C HIS A 70 17.84 13.88 -1.64
N PHE A 71 17.52 12.65 -1.28
CA PHE A 71 17.61 12.22 0.11
C PHE A 71 18.95 11.54 0.38
N ASP A 72 19.74 12.11 1.28
CA ASP A 72 20.94 11.48 1.78
C ASP A 72 20.62 10.40 2.83
N LYS A 73 21.66 9.69 3.33
CA LYS A 73 21.45 8.62 4.31
C LYS A 73 20.81 9.08 5.61
N LYS A 74 21.07 10.32 6.03
CA LYS A 74 20.52 10.86 7.27
C LYS A 74 19.06 11.24 7.11
N GLU A 75 18.71 11.83 5.98
CA GLU A 75 17.35 12.18 5.62
C GLU A 75 16.49 10.93 5.38
N ILE A 76 17.04 9.88 4.72
CA ILE A 76 16.38 8.58 4.59
C ILE A 76 16.09 7.96 5.97
N ALA A 77 17.07 8.02 6.91
CA ALA A 77 16.85 7.50 8.25
C ALA A 77 15.80 8.30 9.03
N ASP A 78 15.72 9.60 8.79
CA ASP A 78 14.69 10.46 9.37
C ASP A 78 13.29 10.15 8.83
N ILE A 79 13.16 9.98 7.52
CA ILE A 79 11.92 9.51 6.86
C ILE A 79 11.49 8.16 7.42
N GLU A 80 12.43 7.20 7.53
CA GLU A 80 12.13 5.87 8.09
C GLU A 80 11.57 5.95 9.50
N ALA A 81 12.22 6.73 10.35
CA ALA A 81 11.86 6.84 11.77
C ALA A 81 10.53 7.58 11.99
N HIS A 82 10.25 8.65 11.26
CA HIS A 82 9.16 9.58 11.58
C HIS A 82 7.96 9.48 10.62
N ALA A 83 8.15 8.96 9.41
CA ALA A 83 7.07 8.79 8.44
C ALA A 83 6.76 7.32 8.16
N PHE A 84 7.74 6.53 7.71
CA PHE A 84 7.50 5.15 7.29
C PHE A 84 7.11 4.22 8.45
N THR A 85 7.79 4.32 9.59
CA THR A 85 7.51 3.45 10.76
C THR A 85 6.11 3.72 11.36
N ALA A 86 5.53 4.90 11.14
CA ALA A 86 4.19 5.24 11.60
C ALA A 86 3.09 4.32 11.05
N VAL A 87 3.31 3.68 9.89
CA VAL A 87 2.33 2.75 9.28
C VAL A 87 2.58 1.28 9.64
N LYS A 88 3.45 1.01 10.63
CA LYS A 88 3.74 -0.35 11.11
C LYS A 88 2.49 -1.08 11.61
N ASP A 89 1.64 -0.39 12.37
CA ASP A 89 0.42 -0.96 12.94
C ASP A 89 -0.67 -1.20 11.89
N PHE A 90 -0.46 -0.69 10.67
CA PHE A 90 -1.28 -0.96 9.47
C PHE A 90 -0.58 -1.95 8.52
N HIS A 91 0.28 -2.85 9.05
CA HIS A 91 1.02 -3.88 8.29
C HIS A 91 1.88 -3.31 7.15
N TYR A 92 2.30 -2.06 7.21
CA TYR A 92 2.93 -1.35 6.08
C TYR A 92 2.11 -1.50 4.78
N PHE A 93 0.77 -1.45 4.90
CA PHE A 93 -0.18 -1.64 3.80
C PHE A 93 0.09 -2.89 2.94
N THR A 94 0.67 -3.92 3.56
CA THR A 94 1.17 -5.11 2.88
C THR A 94 0.66 -6.37 3.57
N TYR A 95 -0.09 -7.16 2.83
CA TYR A 95 -0.63 -8.44 3.29
C TYR A 95 -0.08 -9.56 2.42
N LEU A 96 0.50 -10.58 3.03
CA LEU A 96 1.20 -11.67 2.36
C LEU A 96 0.70 -13.01 2.88
N TRP A 97 0.38 -13.94 1.99
CA TRP A 97 -0.06 -15.29 2.31
C TRP A 97 0.82 -16.34 1.64
N VAL A 98 1.12 -17.41 2.38
CA VAL A 98 1.77 -18.62 1.89
C VAL A 98 0.87 -19.80 2.20
N ALA A 99 0.51 -20.61 1.20
CA ALA A 99 -0.40 -21.73 1.32
C ALA A 99 -1.74 -21.36 2.01
N GLY A 100 -2.22 -20.14 1.80
CA GLY A 100 -3.46 -19.62 2.39
C GLY A 100 -3.33 -19.12 3.83
N LYS A 101 -2.15 -19.22 4.45
CA LYS A 101 -1.86 -18.70 5.79
C LYS A 101 -1.21 -17.33 5.68
N MET A 102 -1.78 -16.32 6.36
CA MET A 102 -1.22 -14.98 6.42
C MET A 102 0.10 -14.98 7.20
N ILE A 103 1.07 -14.21 6.70
CA ILE A 103 2.34 -13.96 7.38
C ILE A 103 2.13 -12.79 8.35
N GLU A 104 2.26 -13.08 9.63
CA GLU A 104 2.14 -12.10 10.71
C GLU A 104 3.15 -12.39 11.83
N PRO A 105 3.73 -11.35 12.42
CA PRO A 105 3.67 -9.94 12.01
C PRO A 105 4.47 -9.70 10.72
N ILE A 106 4.12 -8.67 9.96
CA ILE A 106 4.94 -8.21 8.84
C ILE A 106 6.20 -7.55 9.39
N HIS A 107 7.33 -8.06 8.98
CA HIS A 107 8.64 -7.47 9.22
C HIS A 107 9.14 -6.81 7.94
N VAL A 108 9.77 -5.65 8.07
CA VAL A 108 10.37 -4.94 6.94
C VAL A 108 11.83 -4.67 7.21
N ARG A 109 12.62 -4.59 6.14
CA ARG A 109 14.04 -4.22 6.16
C ARG A 109 14.43 -3.49 4.89
N ASP A 110 15.64 -2.97 4.86
CA ASP A 110 16.22 -2.33 3.68
C ASP A 110 15.33 -1.19 3.14
N PHE A 111 14.76 -0.38 4.08
CA PHE A 111 14.02 0.82 3.70
C PHE A 111 14.92 1.77 2.93
N SER A 112 14.37 2.37 1.88
CA SER A 112 14.99 3.48 1.17
C SER A 112 13.93 4.45 0.67
N ALA A 113 14.30 5.71 0.54
CA ALA A 113 13.50 6.76 -0.07
C ALA A 113 14.32 7.42 -1.18
N ARG A 114 13.69 7.79 -2.26
CA ARG A 114 14.31 8.57 -3.34
C ARG A 114 13.34 9.62 -3.85
N GLN A 115 13.91 10.74 -4.27
CA GLN A 115 13.21 11.83 -4.93
C GLN A 115 13.66 11.88 -6.40
N ALA A 116 12.71 11.99 -7.31
CA ALA A 116 12.98 12.17 -8.74
C ALA A 116 11.83 12.93 -9.39
N ASN A 117 12.13 14.02 -10.10
CA ASN A 117 11.15 14.86 -10.81
C ASN A 117 10.02 15.37 -9.90
N GLY A 118 10.32 15.70 -8.65
CA GLY A 118 9.33 16.19 -7.69
C GLY A 118 8.47 15.08 -7.07
N LEU A 119 8.68 13.81 -7.42
CA LEU A 119 7.96 12.68 -6.85
C LEU A 119 8.84 11.86 -5.92
N VAL A 120 8.25 11.34 -4.85
CA VAL A 120 8.91 10.51 -3.85
C VAL A 120 8.54 9.05 -4.05
N THR A 121 9.54 8.18 -3.97
CA THR A 121 9.34 6.73 -3.96
C THR A 121 9.95 6.15 -2.69
N TYR A 122 9.17 5.36 -1.93
CA TYR A 122 9.69 4.50 -0.89
C TYR A 122 9.89 3.09 -1.43
N SER A 123 10.91 2.40 -0.96
CA SER A 123 11.14 0.98 -1.23
C SER A 123 11.55 0.27 0.04
N PHE A 124 11.02 -0.92 0.26
CA PHE A 124 11.34 -1.76 1.42
C PHE A 124 11.19 -3.24 1.08
N VAL A 125 11.79 -4.10 1.87
CA VAL A 125 11.77 -5.54 1.68
C VAL A 125 11.00 -6.21 2.81
N VAL A 126 10.05 -7.07 2.45
CA VAL A 126 9.32 -7.97 3.35
C VAL A 126 9.91 -9.36 3.20
N PRO A 127 10.77 -9.84 4.12
CA PRO A 127 11.30 -11.20 4.07
C PRO A 127 10.20 -12.22 4.38
N LEU A 128 10.22 -13.36 3.68
CA LEU A 128 9.44 -14.50 4.11
C LEU A 128 10.14 -15.16 5.31
N PRO A 129 9.39 -15.71 6.29
CA PRO A 129 9.99 -16.44 7.42
C PRO A 129 10.88 -17.60 6.97
N GLU A 130 10.46 -18.29 5.90
CA GLU A 130 11.24 -19.33 5.21
C GLU A 130 11.05 -19.16 3.70
N PRO A 131 12.10 -19.44 2.90
CA PRO A 131 11.99 -19.41 1.43
C PRO A 131 10.99 -20.46 0.93
N VAL A 132 10.09 -20.05 0.03
CA VAL A 132 8.95 -20.84 -0.46
C VAL A 132 9.08 -21.14 -1.94
N ASP A 133 8.97 -22.41 -2.33
CA ASP A 133 8.81 -22.79 -3.74
C ASP A 133 7.37 -22.50 -4.18
N PRO A 134 7.15 -21.54 -5.07
CA PRO A 134 5.80 -21.14 -5.51
C PRO A 134 5.09 -22.22 -6.36
N ARG A 135 5.80 -23.27 -6.80
CA ARG A 135 5.20 -24.44 -7.46
C ARG A 135 4.56 -25.39 -6.48
N GLN A 136 5.03 -25.40 -5.20
CA GLN A 136 4.55 -26.27 -4.13
C GLN A 136 3.57 -25.56 -3.19
N ALA A 137 3.76 -24.28 -2.94
CA ALA A 137 2.91 -23.50 -2.05
C ALA A 137 2.54 -22.18 -2.70
N LYS A 138 1.24 -21.90 -2.77
CA LYS A 138 0.68 -20.68 -3.34
C LYS A 138 1.16 -19.47 -2.55
N VAL A 139 1.76 -18.49 -3.24
CA VAL A 139 2.14 -17.20 -2.68
C VAL A 139 1.22 -16.11 -3.22
N GLN A 140 0.62 -15.34 -2.32
CA GLN A 140 -0.32 -14.27 -2.65
C GLN A 140 0.03 -13.01 -1.86
N ALA A 141 -0.20 -11.84 -2.46
CA ALA A 141 -0.02 -10.55 -1.79
C ALA A 141 -1.15 -9.58 -2.15
N GLU A 142 -1.46 -8.69 -1.23
CA GLU A 142 -2.36 -7.57 -1.43
C GLU A 142 -1.71 -6.32 -0.83
N LEU A 143 -1.88 -5.18 -1.47
CA LEU A 143 -1.34 -3.91 -1.04
C LEU A 143 -2.50 -2.93 -0.89
N TYR A 144 -2.87 -2.58 0.35
CA TYR A 144 -3.95 -1.64 0.64
C TYR A 144 -3.89 -1.12 2.08
N ASP A 145 -4.53 0.03 2.33
CA ASP A 145 -4.80 0.56 3.66
C ASP A 145 -6.26 0.24 4.03
N GLU A 146 -6.46 -0.53 5.11
CA GLU A 146 -7.80 -0.92 5.58
C GLU A 146 -8.69 0.28 5.91
N THR A 147 -8.08 1.39 6.34
CA THR A 147 -8.80 2.62 6.69
C THR A 147 -9.18 3.44 5.46
N TYR A 148 -8.58 3.14 4.30
CA TYR A 148 -8.72 3.89 3.05
C TYR A 148 -8.33 5.38 3.19
N PHE A 149 -7.52 5.73 4.18
CA PHE A 149 -6.89 7.03 4.26
C PHE A 149 -5.87 7.20 3.13
N VAL A 150 -5.20 6.09 2.80
CA VAL A 150 -4.30 5.96 1.67
C VAL A 150 -4.94 5.05 0.61
N GLN A 151 -5.10 5.55 -0.61
CA GLN A 151 -5.44 4.71 -1.75
C GLN A 151 -4.16 4.10 -2.33
N VAL A 152 -4.10 2.78 -2.39
CA VAL A 152 -2.99 2.04 -3.01
C VAL A 152 -3.48 1.38 -4.28
N ASP A 153 -3.01 1.87 -5.42
CA ASP A 153 -3.26 1.28 -6.74
C ASP A 153 -2.01 0.54 -7.23
N LEU A 154 -2.19 -0.61 -7.85
CA LEU A 154 -1.07 -1.31 -8.48
C LEU A 154 -0.61 -0.60 -9.75
N ASP A 155 0.71 -0.52 -9.97
CA ASP A 155 1.33 -0.01 -11.20
C ASP A 155 0.85 -0.82 -12.41
N LYS A 156 0.05 -0.23 -13.29
CA LYS A 156 -0.68 -0.97 -14.33
C LYS A 156 0.18 -1.56 -15.44
N PRO A 157 1.28 -0.97 -15.90
CA PRO A 157 2.07 -1.73 -16.88
C PRO A 157 2.84 -2.87 -16.23
N HIS A 158 3.33 -2.70 -14.98
CA HIS A 158 4.24 -3.67 -14.35
C HIS A 158 3.98 -3.83 -12.84
N PRO A 159 2.79 -4.30 -12.43
CA PRO A 159 2.42 -4.43 -11.02
C PRO A 159 3.29 -5.44 -10.27
N VAL A 160 3.80 -6.44 -11.01
CA VAL A 160 4.58 -7.55 -10.45
C VAL A 160 5.85 -7.75 -11.25
N ARG A 161 6.97 -7.85 -10.52
CA ARG A 161 8.29 -8.13 -11.07
C ARG A 161 8.90 -9.33 -10.34
N PHE A 162 9.93 -9.92 -10.95
CA PHE A 162 10.68 -11.03 -10.39
C PHE A 162 12.16 -10.73 -10.47
N GLU A 163 12.89 -11.00 -9.38
CA GLU A 163 14.32 -10.84 -9.27
C GLU A 163 14.97 -12.18 -8.92
N GLY A 164 16.11 -12.51 -9.54
CA GLY A 164 16.80 -13.79 -9.40
C GLY A 164 16.24 -14.86 -10.34
N ALA A 165 16.18 -16.11 -9.89
CA ALA A 165 15.84 -17.27 -10.73
C ALA A 165 14.32 -17.46 -10.99
N GLY A 166 13.53 -16.41 -10.86
CA GLY A 166 12.07 -16.42 -11.10
C GLY A 166 11.64 -16.62 -12.56
N HIS A 167 12.49 -17.23 -13.38
CA HIS A 167 12.19 -17.50 -14.79
C HIS A 167 10.99 -18.43 -14.94
N GLY A 168 10.05 -18.05 -15.79
CA GLY A 168 8.81 -18.80 -16.01
C GLY A 168 7.72 -18.58 -14.96
N CYS A 169 7.91 -17.64 -14.02
CA CYS A 169 6.88 -17.17 -13.12
C CYS A 169 6.17 -15.93 -13.65
N GLN A 170 4.89 -15.79 -13.30
CA GLN A 170 4.07 -14.64 -13.64
C GLN A 170 3.27 -14.18 -12.43
N GLY A 171 3.04 -12.88 -12.31
CA GLY A 171 2.12 -12.30 -11.35
C GLY A 171 0.72 -12.21 -11.96
N LYS A 172 -0.23 -12.96 -11.44
CA LYS A 172 -1.63 -12.83 -11.83
C LYS A 172 -2.34 -11.90 -10.86
N VAL A 173 -2.89 -10.80 -11.35
CA VAL A 173 -3.70 -9.85 -10.56
C VAL A 173 -5.18 -10.14 -10.76
N THR A 174 -5.92 -10.26 -9.66
CA THR A 174 -7.38 -10.47 -9.66
C THR A 174 -8.00 -9.73 -8.47
N LYS A 175 -9.27 -9.35 -8.54
CA LYS A 175 -9.99 -8.82 -7.40
C LYS A 175 -10.29 -9.91 -6.37
N ASP A 176 -9.99 -9.67 -5.06
CA ASP A 176 -10.41 -10.57 -3.99
C ASP A 176 -11.70 -10.09 -3.31
N ALA A 177 -12.83 -10.54 -3.82
CA ALA A 177 -14.13 -10.19 -3.28
C ALA A 177 -14.40 -10.74 -1.84
N LYS A 178 -13.53 -11.63 -1.32
CA LYS A 178 -13.66 -12.19 0.03
C LYS A 178 -13.03 -11.28 1.08
N ARG A 179 -12.07 -10.43 0.70
CA ARG A 179 -11.34 -9.54 1.61
C ARG A 179 -11.67 -8.07 1.34
N ARG A 180 -12.98 -7.78 1.34
CA ARG A 180 -13.44 -6.40 1.23
C ARG A 180 -13.03 -5.60 2.47
N TYR A 181 -12.59 -4.38 2.28
CA TYR A 181 -12.21 -3.48 3.36
C TYR A 181 -12.99 -2.16 3.29
N TYR A 182 -12.71 -1.24 4.20
CA TYR A 182 -13.41 0.03 4.33
C TYR A 182 -14.94 -0.14 4.35
N GLY A 183 -15.45 -0.84 5.39
CA GLY A 183 -16.88 -1.11 5.52
C GLY A 183 -17.46 -2.04 4.44
N GLY A 184 -16.64 -2.80 3.73
CA GLY A 184 -17.05 -3.72 2.66
C GLY A 184 -17.25 -3.06 1.29
N VAL A 185 -16.89 -1.79 1.15
CA VAL A 185 -17.06 -1.02 -0.08
C VAL A 185 -15.98 -1.34 -1.11
N ILE A 186 -14.72 -1.50 -0.65
CA ILE A 186 -13.57 -1.66 -1.54
C ILE A 186 -13.14 -3.11 -1.63
N VAL A 187 -12.82 -3.54 -2.85
CA VAL A 187 -12.33 -4.88 -3.16
C VAL A 187 -10.86 -4.77 -3.54
N PRO A 188 -9.91 -5.36 -2.76
CA PRO A 188 -8.49 -5.26 -3.07
C PRO A 188 -8.12 -6.02 -4.34
N ASP A 189 -7.02 -5.59 -4.94
CA ASP A 189 -6.31 -6.35 -5.97
C ASP A 189 -5.40 -7.38 -5.29
N GLN A 190 -5.59 -8.65 -5.63
CA GLN A 190 -4.74 -9.74 -5.15
C GLN A 190 -3.76 -10.15 -6.23
N ILE A 191 -2.49 -10.12 -5.89
CA ILE A 191 -1.41 -10.70 -6.66
C ILE A 191 -1.28 -12.17 -6.29
N THR A 192 -1.23 -13.07 -7.28
CA THR A 192 -0.88 -14.48 -7.09
C THR A 192 0.33 -14.81 -7.96
N VAL A 193 1.36 -15.38 -7.36
CA VAL A 193 2.51 -15.90 -8.12
C VAL A 193 2.14 -17.24 -8.74
N VAL A 194 2.32 -17.35 -10.05
CA VAL A 194 2.07 -18.57 -10.83
C VAL A 194 3.34 -18.90 -11.62
N CYS A 195 3.92 -20.07 -11.38
CA CYS A 195 5.11 -20.54 -12.10
C CYS A 195 4.75 -21.73 -12.98
N GLY A 196 5.27 -21.75 -14.21
CA GLY A 196 5.21 -22.93 -15.07
C GLY A 196 6.00 -24.08 -14.47
N GLY A 197 5.51 -25.29 -14.66
CA GLY A 197 6.24 -26.52 -14.33
C GLY A 197 7.33 -26.83 -15.35
#